data_db39ee12ad262cae1cd33df79a7f890e
#
_entry.id   db39ee12ad262cae1cd33df79a7f890e
#
_cell.length_a   1.000
_cell.length_b   1.000
_cell.length_c   1.000
_cell.angle_alpha   90.00
_cell.angle_beta   90.00
_cell.angle_gamma   90.00
#
_symmetry.space_group_name_H-M   'P 1'
#
loop_
_entity.id
_entity.type
_entity.pdbx_description
1 polymer ?
#
loop_
_entity_poly.entity_id
_entity_poly.type
_entity_poly.pdbx_seq_one_letter_code
_entity_poly.pdbx_strand_id
1 'polypeptide(L)'
;MRRYVGWGLTRDTALDLAEMTRHQYYYEPTGGRPGIRPSTHTQFWDGGQFLWHSNEEVLKQIRRINADPDMDYGYRRMSVALMLLGYWINHKKVYRLMKEQGLLHDRPAKAERTYVKYRKVTPQGPLQVLEMDIKYVWVEEHRRYAYILTILDTFTRVVLHWSLGYRMTQVEVKAACEHIIETHLQAADMIKKGIHIEVRNDNGPQFLAQKVQQFFKDNYLHQVFTHPYTPQENGHVESFHAILSKALKNTTFWTLGQLEQRLTLFYEKYNNERLHTGAAYLPPNQFWELWNENLIDRKVDSKKRVTFKLKLPYYQLSGNENWRAASRCEPTPLEAGKGRFQEVNGAVSL
;
A
#
# COMPACT_ATOMS: atom_id res chain seq x y z
N MET A 1 39.19 20.67 33.92
CA MET A 1 39.95 21.76 33.25
C MET A 1 40.25 22.92 34.20
N ARG A 2 39.30 23.74 34.66
CA ARG A 2 39.57 24.89 35.54
C ARG A 2 40.38 24.52 36.80
N ARG A 3 40.22 23.34 37.39
CA ARG A 3 41.02 22.81 38.49
C ARG A 3 42.47 22.57 38.12
N TYR A 4 42.76 21.99 36.97
CA TYR A 4 44.12 21.69 36.52
C TYR A 4 44.93 22.95 36.20
N VAL A 5 44.26 23.98 35.61
CA VAL A 5 44.82 25.28 35.40
C VAL A 5 45.12 25.98 36.75
N GLY A 6 44.22 25.84 37.74
CA GLY A 6 44.42 26.34 39.10
C GLY A 6 45.58 25.67 39.84
N TRP A 7 46.03 24.48 39.43
CA TRP A 7 47.20 23.78 39.95
C TRP A 7 48.50 24.08 39.22
N GLY A 8 48.50 25.12 38.33
CA GLY A 8 49.69 25.59 37.65
C GLY A 8 49.99 24.99 36.28
N LEU A 9 49.12 24.11 35.76
CA LEU A 9 49.22 23.62 34.37
C LEU A 9 48.87 24.73 33.39
N THR A 10 49.64 24.83 32.29
CA THR A 10 49.21 25.74 31.20
C THR A 10 47.88 25.25 30.62
N ARG A 11 47.07 26.19 30.16
CA ARG A 11 45.75 25.83 29.57
C ARG A 11 45.86 24.87 28.42
N ASP A 12 46.86 25.04 27.54
CA ASP A 12 47.02 24.20 26.37
C ASP A 12 47.42 22.76 26.75
N THR A 13 48.35 22.59 27.70
CA THR A 13 48.70 21.28 28.26
C THR A 13 47.51 20.61 28.95
N ALA A 14 46.67 21.38 29.63
CA ALA A 14 45.48 20.85 30.28
C ALA A 14 44.38 20.46 29.25
N LEU A 15 44.30 21.13 28.10
CA LEU A 15 43.42 20.79 26.97
C LEU A 15 43.87 19.49 26.30
N ASP A 16 45.17 19.36 26.04
CA ASP A 16 45.76 18.16 25.44
C ASP A 16 45.56 16.92 26.34
N LEU A 17 45.80 17.04 27.64
CA LEU A 17 45.56 15.98 28.62
C LEU A 17 44.08 15.59 28.75
N ALA A 18 43.17 16.51 28.49
CA ALA A 18 41.74 16.25 28.53
C ALA A 18 41.16 15.87 27.17
N GLU A 19 41.99 15.75 26.13
CA GLU A 19 41.56 15.48 24.74
C GLU A 19 40.46 16.46 24.25
N MET A 20 40.53 17.73 24.69
CA MET A 20 39.56 18.77 24.37
C MET A 20 40.17 19.85 23.46
N THR A 21 39.40 20.26 22.46
CA THR A 21 39.79 21.42 21.64
C THR A 21 39.52 22.73 22.36
N ARG A 22 40.24 23.82 21.98
CA ARG A 22 39.96 25.17 22.49
C ARG A 22 38.52 25.58 22.28
N HIS A 23 37.90 25.20 21.13
CA HIS A 23 36.52 25.51 20.85
C HIS A 23 35.56 24.81 21.83
N GLN A 24 35.78 23.54 22.17
CA GLN A 24 34.97 22.80 23.17
C GLN A 24 35.09 23.40 24.57
N TYR A 25 36.28 23.91 24.92
CA TYR A 25 36.51 24.54 26.23
C TYR A 25 35.80 25.89 26.41
N TYR A 26 35.74 26.71 25.34
CA TYR A 26 35.06 28.00 25.35
C TYR A 26 33.59 27.93 24.93
N TYR A 27 33.11 26.73 24.56
CA TYR A 27 31.73 26.58 24.18
C TYR A 27 30.81 26.81 25.39
N GLU A 28 30.10 27.90 25.36
CA GLU A 28 29.00 28.19 26.28
C GLU A 28 27.68 27.85 25.57
N PRO A 29 26.91 26.89 26.10
CA PRO A 29 25.60 26.57 25.48
C PRO A 29 24.68 27.79 25.66
N THR A 30 24.29 28.39 24.54
CA THR A 30 23.39 29.56 24.50
C THR A 30 21.94 29.25 24.86
N GLY A 31 21.68 28.10 25.47
CA GLY A 31 20.33 27.69 25.91
C GLY A 31 19.31 27.44 24.82
N GLY A 32 19.65 27.70 23.55
CA GLY A 32 18.82 27.42 22.40
C GLY A 32 18.90 25.97 21.98
N ARG A 33 17.81 25.38 21.48
CA ARG A 33 17.87 24.08 20.80
C ARG A 33 18.66 24.25 19.50
N PRO A 34 19.76 23.48 19.28
CA PRO A 34 20.49 23.56 18.03
C PRO A 34 19.62 23.15 16.86
N GLY A 35 19.70 23.88 15.76
CA GLY A 35 19.02 23.57 14.51
C GLY A 35 17.96 24.61 14.08
N ILE A 36 17.39 24.38 12.90
CA ILE A 36 16.35 25.25 12.33
C ILE A 36 15.04 25.05 13.11
N ARG A 37 14.42 26.16 13.55
CA ARG A 37 13.11 26.12 14.22
C ARG A 37 12.09 25.40 13.32
N PRO A 38 11.27 24.46 13.87
CA PRO A 38 10.26 23.77 13.12
C PRO A 38 9.26 24.76 12.49
N SER A 39 8.98 24.62 11.21
CA SER A 39 8.01 25.48 10.53
C SER A 39 6.59 25.25 11.07
N THR A 40 5.83 26.34 11.24
CA THR A 40 4.45 26.34 11.73
C THR A 40 3.42 26.34 10.60
N HIS A 41 3.83 26.68 9.39
CA HIS A 41 2.97 26.74 8.19
C HIS A 41 3.52 25.90 7.05
N THR A 42 2.66 25.55 6.09
CA THR A 42 2.97 24.77 4.89
C THR A 42 2.33 25.44 3.69
N GLN A 43 3.05 25.52 2.57
CA GLN A 43 2.49 25.97 1.32
C GLN A 43 1.51 24.96 0.77
N PHE A 44 0.39 25.45 0.26
CA PHE A 44 -0.67 24.68 -0.35
C PHE A 44 -1.04 25.30 -1.70
N TRP A 45 -1.09 24.48 -2.75
CA TRP A 45 -1.55 24.89 -4.08
C TRP A 45 -3.04 24.56 -4.22
N ASP A 46 -3.88 25.59 -4.40
CA ASP A 46 -5.34 25.42 -4.53
C ASP A 46 -5.80 25.16 -5.98
N GLY A 47 -4.88 25.26 -6.94
CA GLY A 47 -5.13 25.17 -8.37
C GLY A 47 -4.93 26.48 -9.13
N GLY A 48 -4.79 27.61 -8.43
CA GLY A 48 -4.57 28.95 -9.00
C GLY A 48 -3.47 29.74 -8.29
N GLN A 49 -3.33 29.56 -6.98
CA GLN A 49 -2.36 30.31 -6.17
C GLN A 49 -1.80 29.48 -5.01
N PHE A 50 -0.67 29.92 -4.47
CA PHE A 50 -0.13 29.34 -3.24
C PHE A 50 -0.73 30.03 -2.02
N LEU A 51 -1.32 29.23 -1.12
CA LEU A 51 -1.81 29.64 0.18
C LEU A 51 -0.89 29.10 1.29
N TRP A 52 -0.98 29.70 2.47
CA TRP A 52 -0.26 29.23 3.64
C TRP A 52 -1.25 28.57 4.62
N HIS A 53 -1.14 27.26 4.78
CA HIS A 53 -1.91 26.51 5.75
C HIS A 53 -1.12 26.30 7.05
N SER A 54 -1.80 26.42 8.18
CA SER A 54 -1.25 26.13 9.50
C SER A 54 -0.97 24.62 9.68
N ASN A 55 -0.19 24.26 10.68
CA ASN A 55 0.00 22.85 11.04
C ASN A 55 -1.32 22.16 11.44
N GLU A 56 -2.28 22.91 11.99
CA GLU A 56 -3.60 22.38 12.37
C GLU A 56 -4.42 21.97 11.16
N GLU A 57 -4.40 22.78 10.09
CA GLU A 57 -5.06 22.45 8.82
C GLU A 57 -4.43 21.21 8.19
N VAL A 58 -3.11 21.09 8.21
CA VAL A 58 -2.41 19.88 7.75
C VAL A 58 -2.80 18.66 8.59
N LEU A 59 -2.88 18.80 9.90
CA LEU A 59 -3.33 17.73 10.82
C LEU A 59 -4.77 17.32 10.58
N LYS A 60 -5.66 18.26 10.26
CA LYS A 60 -7.04 17.96 9.88
C LYS A 60 -7.09 17.04 8.65
N GLN A 61 -6.27 17.31 7.62
CA GLN A 61 -6.18 16.46 6.44
C GLN A 61 -5.58 15.07 6.77
N ILE A 62 -4.54 15.02 7.60
CA ILE A 62 -3.95 13.74 8.05
C ILE A 62 -4.99 12.88 8.77
N ARG A 63 -5.76 13.47 9.68
CA ARG A 63 -6.83 12.75 10.40
C ARG A 63 -7.93 12.27 9.45
N ARG A 64 -8.32 13.10 8.47
CA ARG A 64 -9.30 12.75 7.45
C ARG A 64 -8.87 11.53 6.63
N ILE A 65 -7.63 11.50 6.15
CA ILE A 65 -7.09 10.36 5.41
C ILE A 65 -7.02 9.10 6.30
N ASN A 66 -6.59 9.24 7.55
CA ASN A 66 -6.50 8.12 8.49
C ASN A 66 -7.87 7.59 8.96
N ALA A 67 -8.94 8.36 8.79
CA ALA A 67 -10.30 7.90 9.13
C ALA A 67 -10.80 6.80 8.15
N ASP A 68 -10.23 6.72 6.95
CA ASP A 68 -10.54 5.66 6.00
C ASP A 68 -9.73 4.39 6.33
N PRO A 69 -10.39 3.29 6.73
CA PRO A 69 -9.70 2.04 7.10
C PRO A 69 -8.90 1.42 5.94
N ASP A 70 -9.25 1.75 4.69
CA ASP A 70 -8.56 1.28 3.50
C ASP A 70 -7.28 2.08 3.20
N MET A 71 -7.12 3.27 3.84
CA MET A 71 -6.00 4.20 3.63
C MET A 71 -4.98 4.21 4.78
N ASP A 72 -4.69 3.07 5.36
CA ASP A 72 -3.75 2.91 6.47
C ASP A 72 -2.31 3.32 6.07
N TYR A 73 -2.00 4.62 6.22
CA TYR A 73 -0.74 5.21 5.78
C TYR A 73 0.21 5.54 6.92
N GLY A 74 1.42 4.96 6.87
CA GLY A 74 2.55 5.50 7.62
C GLY A 74 3.01 6.85 7.04
N TYR A 75 3.79 7.62 7.79
CA TYR A 75 4.17 9.01 7.47
C TYR A 75 4.73 9.24 6.04
N ARG A 76 5.38 8.25 5.42
CA ARG A 76 5.93 8.38 4.06
C ARG A 76 4.81 8.39 3.01
N ARG A 77 3.86 7.46 3.07
CA ARG A 77 2.70 7.46 2.18
C ARG A 77 1.81 8.66 2.47
N MET A 78 1.62 9.02 3.74
CA MET A 78 0.90 10.23 4.16
C MET A 78 1.52 11.50 3.58
N SER A 79 2.85 11.62 3.53
CA SER A 79 3.48 12.78 2.91
C SER A 79 3.20 12.89 1.42
N VAL A 80 3.17 11.77 0.70
CA VAL A 80 2.82 11.77 -0.72
C VAL A 80 1.33 12.06 -0.92
N ALA A 81 0.44 11.50 -0.10
CA ALA A 81 -0.98 11.82 -0.14
C ALA A 81 -1.23 13.33 0.04
N LEU A 82 -0.55 13.96 0.98
CA LEU A 82 -0.62 15.41 1.16
C LEU A 82 -0.06 16.20 -0.05
N MET A 83 1.03 15.71 -0.68
CA MET A 83 1.57 16.34 -1.89
C MET A 83 0.59 16.25 -3.06
N LEU A 84 -0.08 15.12 -3.23
CA LEU A 84 -1.13 14.92 -4.23
C LEU A 84 -2.36 15.80 -3.99
N LEU A 85 -2.63 16.18 -2.73
CA LEU A 85 -3.64 17.16 -2.37
C LEU A 85 -3.22 18.61 -2.62
N GLY A 86 -1.95 18.87 -3.00
CA GLY A 86 -1.41 20.21 -3.27
C GLY A 86 -0.50 20.77 -2.17
N TYR A 87 -0.21 20.03 -1.09
CA TYR A 87 0.70 20.51 -0.05
C TYR A 87 2.17 20.37 -0.47
N TRP A 88 2.93 21.44 -0.36
CA TRP A 88 4.39 21.38 -0.49
C TRP A 88 5.01 21.04 0.85
N ILE A 89 5.09 19.75 1.17
CA ILE A 89 5.48 19.26 2.49
C ILE A 89 6.57 18.19 2.43
N ASN A 90 7.49 18.22 3.41
CA ASN A 90 8.53 17.19 3.53
C ASN A 90 8.07 16.09 4.50
N HIS A 91 8.43 14.84 4.20
CA HIS A 91 8.12 13.68 5.04
C HIS A 91 8.62 13.79 6.49
N LYS A 92 9.70 14.55 6.76
CA LYS A 92 10.20 14.82 8.11
C LYS A 92 9.21 15.68 8.92
N LYS A 93 8.57 16.67 8.26
CA LYS A 93 7.52 17.48 8.90
C LYS A 93 6.29 16.62 9.18
N VAL A 94 5.85 15.80 8.22
CA VAL A 94 4.70 14.89 8.41
C VAL A 94 4.98 13.91 9.57
N TYR A 95 6.18 13.30 9.61
CA TYR A 95 6.59 12.45 10.73
C TYR A 95 6.48 13.15 12.08
N ARG A 96 6.97 14.39 12.19
CA ARG A 96 6.89 15.18 13.42
C ARG A 96 5.45 15.43 13.83
N LEU A 97 4.60 15.92 12.90
CA LEU A 97 3.20 16.21 13.17
C LEU A 97 2.43 14.95 13.59
N MET A 98 2.64 13.83 12.90
CA MET A 98 2.01 12.55 13.27
C MET A 98 2.51 12.03 14.63
N LYS A 99 3.81 12.20 14.94
CA LYS A 99 4.38 11.80 16.22
C LYS A 99 3.81 12.61 17.38
N GLU A 100 3.73 13.94 17.24
CA GLU A 100 3.17 14.85 18.24
C GLU A 100 1.71 14.54 18.59
N GLN A 101 0.97 13.94 17.65
CA GLN A 101 -0.45 13.58 17.79
C GLN A 101 -0.70 12.08 18.06
N GLY A 102 0.34 11.27 18.27
CA GLY A 102 0.19 9.83 18.49
C GLY A 102 -0.37 9.05 17.30
N LEU A 103 -0.24 9.58 16.07
CA LEU A 103 -0.78 8.99 14.84
C LEU A 103 0.23 8.07 14.12
N LEU A 104 1.39 7.81 14.70
CA LEU A 104 2.35 6.87 14.13
C LEU A 104 1.94 5.44 14.46
N HIS A 105 2.09 4.56 13.48
CA HIS A 105 1.94 3.13 13.72
C HIS A 105 3.07 2.59 14.61
N ASP A 106 2.74 1.69 15.52
CA ASP A 106 3.73 0.94 16.26
C ASP A 106 4.57 0.09 15.31
N ARG A 107 5.87 0.05 15.55
CA ARG A 107 6.76 -0.81 14.80
C ARG A 107 6.68 -2.22 15.40
N PRO A 108 6.19 -3.21 14.65
CA PRO A 108 6.27 -4.58 15.13
C PRO A 108 7.72 -4.96 15.38
N ALA A 109 7.97 -5.70 16.44
CA ALA A 109 9.29 -6.28 16.69
C ALA A 109 9.74 -7.04 15.44
N LYS A 110 11.00 -6.88 15.05
CA LYS A 110 11.55 -7.67 13.93
C LYS A 110 11.59 -9.12 14.37
N ALA A 111 10.75 -9.96 13.76
CA ALA A 111 10.92 -11.40 13.88
C ALA A 111 12.28 -11.81 13.30
N GLU A 112 12.94 -12.75 13.93
CA GLU A 112 14.13 -13.38 13.37
C GLU A 112 13.76 -14.00 12.02
N ARG A 113 14.48 -13.58 10.98
CA ARG A 113 14.24 -14.09 9.62
C ARG A 113 15.21 -15.24 9.37
N THR A 114 14.69 -16.45 9.31
CA THR A 114 15.41 -17.56 8.66
C THR A 114 15.58 -17.23 7.18
N TYR A 115 16.82 -17.25 6.72
CA TYR A 115 17.11 -17.01 5.30
C TYR A 115 16.74 -18.26 4.50
N VAL A 116 15.74 -18.13 3.64
CA VAL A 116 15.39 -19.13 2.63
C VAL A 116 15.77 -18.58 1.26
N LYS A 117 16.50 -19.36 0.47
CA LYS A 117 16.83 -19.01 -0.91
C LYS A 117 15.55 -19.16 -1.76
N TYR A 118 15.11 -18.07 -2.38
CA TYR A 118 13.90 -18.05 -3.20
C TYR A 118 14.13 -17.35 -4.54
N ARG A 119 13.30 -17.68 -5.52
CA ARG A 119 13.33 -17.06 -6.84
C ARG A 119 12.69 -15.68 -6.79
N LYS A 120 13.47 -14.62 -6.99
CA LYS A 120 12.96 -13.26 -7.01
C LYS A 120 12.13 -13.00 -8.26
N VAL A 121 11.00 -12.33 -8.07
CA VAL A 121 10.18 -11.81 -9.15
C VAL A 121 10.73 -10.46 -9.59
N THR A 122 11.18 -10.36 -10.84
CA THR A 122 11.76 -9.12 -11.41
C THR A 122 11.22 -8.84 -12.80
N PRO A 123 9.91 -8.56 -12.94
CA PRO A 123 9.33 -8.25 -14.26
C PRO A 123 9.97 -6.99 -14.86
N GLN A 124 10.04 -6.93 -16.18
CA GLN A 124 10.55 -5.79 -16.92
C GLN A 124 9.45 -4.77 -17.24
N GLY A 125 8.20 -5.21 -17.27
CA GLY A 125 7.03 -4.39 -17.56
C GLY A 125 5.75 -5.02 -17.03
N PRO A 126 4.60 -4.35 -17.22
CA PRO A 126 3.29 -4.84 -16.85
C PRO A 126 2.95 -6.19 -17.49
N LEU A 127 2.11 -6.98 -16.84
CA LEU A 127 1.51 -8.23 -17.32
C LEU A 127 2.49 -9.39 -17.56
N GLN A 128 3.77 -9.25 -17.22
CA GLN A 128 4.76 -10.33 -17.43
C GLN A 128 4.75 -11.38 -16.33
N VAL A 129 4.40 -11.00 -15.10
CA VAL A 129 4.32 -11.92 -13.96
C VAL A 129 3.07 -11.62 -13.17
N LEU A 130 2.13 -12.54 -13.21
CA LEU A 130 0.88 -12.48 -12.46
C LEU A 130 0.99 -13.39 -11.24
N GLU A 131 0.51 -12.94 -10.11
CA GLU A 131 0.34 -13.77 -8.91
C GLU A 131 -1.14 -13.95 -8.63
N MET A 132 -1.56 -15.19 -8.36
CA MET A 132 -2.92 -15.49 -7.97
C MET A 132 -2.97 -16.32 -6.69
N ASP A 133 -3.98 -16.05 -5.88
CA ASP A 133 -4.18 -16.73 -4.60
C ASP A 133 -5.65 -16.66 -4.17
N ILE A 134 -6.05 -17.57 -3.28
CA ILE A 134 -7.42 -17.69 -2.78
C ILE A 134 -7.43 -17.41 -1.27
N LYS A 135 -8.23 -16.42 -0.90
CA LYS A 135 -8.50 -16.08 0.49
C LYS A 135 -9.86 -16.56 0.94
N TYR A 136 -9.94 -16.95 2.21
CA TYR A 136 -11.18 -17.44 2.83
C TYR A 136 -11.74 -16.37 3.75
N VAL A 137 -13.06 -16.13 3.70
CA VAL A 137 -13.80 -15.25 4.60
C VAL A 137 -15.05 -15.96 5.09
N TRP A 138 -15.29 -15.95 6.40
CA TRP A 138 -16.46 -16.56 6.98
C TRP A 138 -17.72 -15.74 6.72
N VAL A 139 -18.84 -16.43 6.36
CA VAL A 139 -20.16 -15.83 6.13
C VAL A 139 -21.17 -16.53 7.02
N GLU A 140 -21.92 -15.76 7.80
CA GLU A 140 -22.79 -16.28 8.87
C GLU A 140 -24.05 -16.98 8.34
N GLU A 141 -24.69 -16.46 7.29
CA GLU A 141 -25.95 -16.96 6.73
C GLU A 141 -25.92 -18.48 6.48
N HIS A 142 -24.87 -18.95 5.85
CA HIS A 142 -24.70 -20.38 5.53
C HIS A 142 -23.65 -21.06 6.41
N ARG A 143 -23.14 -20.39 7.44
CA ARG A 143 -22.12 -20.86 8.37
C ARG A 143 -20.97 -21.58 7.66
N ARG A 144 -20.39 -20.90 6.65
CA ARG A 144 -19.33 -21.46 5.80
C ARG A 144 -18.41 -20.38 5.27
N TYR A 145 -17.26 -20.81 4.78
CA TYR A 145 -16.31 -19.92 4.13
C TYR A 145 -16.74 -19.59 2.70
N ALA A 146 -16.66 -18.31 2.35
CA ALA A 146 -16.60 -17.83 0.99
C ALA A 146 -15.14 -17.74 0.53
N TYR A 147 -14.91 -17.97 -0.75
CA TYR A 147 -13.60 -17.98 -1.41
C TYR A 147 -13.47 -16.73 -2.25
N ILE A 148 -12.36 -16.03 -2.10
CA ILE A 148 -12.01 -14.84 -2.87
C ILE A 148 -10.76 -15.19 -3.68
N LEU A 149 -10.90 -15.38 -4.99
CA LEU A 149 -9.76 -15.47 -5.90
C LEU A 149 -9.31 -14.07 -6.25
N THR A 150 -8.02 -13.80 -6.18
CA THR A 150 -7.41 -12.52 -6.61
C THR A 150 -6.28 -12.81 -7.58
N ILE A 151 -6.25 -12.08 -8.70
CA ILE A 151 -5.15 -12.13 -9.66
C ILE A 151 -4.55 -10.71 -9.78
N LEU A 152 -3.27 -10.61 -9.47
CA LEU A 152 -2.54 -9.35 -9.32
C LEU A 152 -1.35 -9.31 -10.28
N ASP A 153 -1.17 -8.19 -10.98
CA ASP A 153 0.07 -7.92 -11.71
C ASP A 153 1.18 -7.49 -10.75
N THR A 154 2.29 -8.23 -10.75
CA THR A 154 3.40 -7.97 -9.83
C THR A 154 4.19 -6.72 -10.15
N PHE A 155 4.10 -6.18 -11.37
CA PHE A 155 4.78 -4.96 -11.77
C PHE A 155 4.02 -3.72 -11.34
N THR A 156 2.75 -3.58 -11.74
CA THR A 156 1.92 -2.40 -11.47
C THR A 156 1.26 -2.44 -10.10
N ARG A 157 1.09 -3.62 -9.50
CA ARG A 157 0.27 -3.91 -8.30
C ARG A 157 -1.23 -3.82 -8.57
N VAL A 158 -1.66 -3.69 -9.81
CA VAL A 158 -3.08 -3.70 -10.17
C VAL A 158 -3.66 -5.09 -9.91
N VAL A 159 -4.77 -5.13 -9.22
CA VAL A 159 -5.63 -6.32 -9.19
C VAL A 159 -6.40 -6.35 -10.51
N LEU A 160 -6.01 -7.28 -11.38
CA LEU A 160 -6.58 -7.42 -12.73
C LEU A 160 -7.95 -8.08 -12.70
N HIS A 161 -8.14 -9.02 -11.78
CA HIS A 161 -9.39 -9.73 -11.60
C HIS A 161 -9.55 -10.22 -10.17
N TRP A 162 -10.79 -10.25 -9.70
CA TRP A 162 -11.19 -10.95 -8.49
C TRP A 162 -12.54 -11.60 -8.67
N SER A 163 -12.77 -12.69 -7.98
CA SER A 163 -14.07 -13.37 -7.96
C SER A 163 -14.39 -13.90 -6.57
N LEU A 164 -15.68 -14.01 -6.27
CA LEU A 164 -16.22 -14.41 -4.98
C LEU A 164 -17.22 -15.53 -5.16
N GLY A 165 -17.19 -16.54 -4.30
CA GLY A 165 -18.18 -17.59 -4.31
C GLY A 165 -18.02 -18.56 -3.16
N TYR A 166 -19.03 -19.42 -2.97
CA TYR A 166 -18.95 -20.53 -2.01
C TYR A 166 -18.22 -21.76 -2.57
N ARG A 167 -17.74 -21.68 -3.79
CA ARG A 167 -16.91 -22.69 -4.46
C ARG A 167 -15.80 -21.97 -5.21
N MET A 168 -14.64 -22.60 -5.26
CA MET A 168 -13.52 -22.12 -6.05
C MET A 168 -12.79 -23.35 -6.59
N THR A 169 -13.27 -23.84 -7.70
CA THR A 169 -12.78 -25.04 -8.38
C THR A 169 -11.92 -24.63 -9.59
N GLN A 170 -11.46 -25.63 -10.34
CA GLN A 170 -10.76 -25.39 -11.61
C GLN A 170 -11.59 -24.60 -12.64
N VAL A 171 -12.93 -24.63 -12.53
CA VAL A 171 -13.82 -23.93 -13.48
C VAL A 171 -13.75 -22.42 -13.25
N GLU A 172 -13.88 -21.98 -11.99
CA GLU A 172 -13.81 -20.57 -11.63
C GLU A 172 -12.41 -20.01 -11.89
N VAL A 173 -11.35 -20.78 -11.60
CA VAL A 173 -9.96 -20.37 -11.90
C VAL A 173 -9.76 -20.19 -13.40
N LYS A 174 -10.24 -21.15 -14.23
CA LYS A 174 -10.14 -21.05 -15.68
C LYS A 174 -10.88 -19.82 -16.20
N ALA A 175 -12.13 -19.59 -15.77
CA ALA A 175 -12.94 -18.45 -16.18
C ALA A 175 -12.26 -17.10 -15.82
N ALA A 176 -11.64 -17.01 -14.64
CA ALA A 176 -10.89 -15.83 -14.24
C ALA A 176 -9.68 -15.58 -15.16
N CYS A 177 -8.96 -16.63 -15.53
CA CYS A 177 -7.82 -16.53 -16.46
C CYS A 177 -8.26 -16.21 -17.89
N GLU A 178 -9.38 -16.76 -18.38
CA GLU A 178 -9.98 -16.41 -19.67
C GLU A 178 -10.31 -14.91 -19.71
N HIS A 179 -10.95 -14.40 -18.67
CA HIS A 179 -11.24 -12.97 -18.54
C HIS A 179 -9.96 -12.10 -18.64
N ILE A 180 -8.88 -12.48 -17.96
CA ILE A 180 -7.61 -11.74 -18.03
C ILE A 180 -6.99 -11.79 -19.43
N ILE A 181 -7.04 -12.94 -20.08
CA ILE A 181 -6.53 -13.08 -21.45
C ILE A 181 -7.27 -12.11 -22.37
N GLU A 182 -8.60 -12.10 -22.32
CA GLU A 182 -9.44 -11.28 -23.18
C GLU A 182 -9.29 -9.79 -22.89
N THR A 183 -9.37 -9.39 -21.61
CA THR A 183 -9.44 -7.97 -21.23
C THR A 183 -8.08 -7.28 -21.15
N HIS A 184 -7.01 -8.01 -20.82
CA HIS A 184 -5.69 -7.42 -20.57
C HIS A 184 -4.61 -7.91 -21.52
N LEU A 185 -4.43 -9.23 -21.69
CA LEU A 185 -3.30 -9.76 -22.44
C LEU A 185 -3.46 -9.57 -23.94
N GLN A 186 -4.66 -9.78 -24.49
CA GLN A 186 -4.97 -9.52 -25.90
C GLN A 186 -4.98 -8.03 -26.20
N ALA A 187 -5.61 -7.22 -25.34
CA ALA A 187 -5.64 -5.76 -25.50
C ALA A 187 -4.23 -5.13 -25.53
N ALA A 188 -3.28 -5.70 -24.80
CA ALA A 188 -1.87 -5.27 -24.79
C ALA A 188 -1.00 -5.95 -25.85
N ASP A 189 -1.57 -6.81 -26.70
CA ASP A 189 -0.86 -7.63 -27.70
C ASP A 189 0.26 -8.51 -27.13
N MET A 190 0.19 -8.87 -25.85
CA MET A 190 1.24 -9.60 -25.14
C MET A 190 1.53 -10.95 -25.80
N ILE A 191 0.48 -11.69 -26.17
CA ILE A 191 0.58 -13.01 -26.79
C ILE A 191 1.13 -12.89 -28.22
N LYS A 192 0.64 -11.94 -29.02
CA LYS A 192 1.12 -11.71 -30.39
C LYS A 192 2.60 -11.29 -30.42
N LYS A 193 3.05 -10.52 -29.44
CA LYS A 193 4.44 -10.10 -29.29
C LYS A 193 5.35 -11.21 -28.76
N GLY A 194 4.83 -12.40 -28.46
CA GLY A 194 5.58 -13.52 -27.91
C GLY A 194 6.22 -13.23 -26.53
N ILE A 195 5.60 -12.36 -25.75
CA ILE A 195 6.12 -11.99 -24.43
C ILE A 195 5.89 -13.16 -23.47
N HIS A 196 6.93 -13.55 -22.75
CA HIS A 196 6.85 -14.58 -21.73
C HIS A 196 6.01 -14.10 -20.55
N ILE A 197 4.90 -14.79 -20.26
CA ILE A 197 3.96 -14.46 -19.18
C ILE A 197 3.98 -15.58 -18.14
N GLU A 198 4.44 -15.28 -16.93
CA GLU A 198 4.39 -16.21 -15.81
C GLU A 198 3.10 -16.00 -15.01
N VAL A 199 2.42 -17.09 -14.65
CA VAL A 199 1.30 -17.11 -13.70
C VAL A 199 1.72 -17.91 -12.49
N ARG A 200 1.89 -17.24 -11.35
CA ARG A 200 2.35 -17.83 -10.09
C ARG A 200 1.17 -18.09 -9.16
N ASN A 201 1.16 -19.27 -8.57
CA ASN A 201 0.17 -19.70 -7.59
C ASN A 201 0.76 -20.70 -6.61
N ASP A 202 0.05 -20.98 -5.54
CA ASP A 202 0.37 -22.05 -4.61
C ASP A 202 0.03 -23.44 -5.19
N ASN A 203 0.26 -24.48 -4.39
CA ASN A 203 -0.03 -25.87 -4.78
C ASN A 203 -1.46 -26.29 -4.45
N GLY A 204 -2.41 -25.37 -4.45
CA GLY A 204 -3.83 -25.69 -4.24
C GLY A 204 -4.39 -26.64 -5.31
N PRO A 205 -5.29 -27.60 -4.94
CA PRO A 205 -5.79 -28.61 -5.86
C PRO A 205 -6.48 -28.02 -7.10
N GLN A 206 -7.12 -26.86 -6.98
CA GLN A 206 -7.75 -26.14 -8.08
C GLN A 206 -6.75 -25.67 -9.15
N PHE A 207 -5.50 -25.35 -8.73
CA PHE A 207 -4.43 -24.93 -9.63
C PHE A 207 -3.65 -26.10 -10.22
N LEU A 208 -3.59 -27.23 -9.50
CA LEU A 208 -2.96 -28.47 -9.94
C LEU A 208 -3.81 -29.24 -10.95
N ALA A 209 -5.08 -28.90 -11.13
CA ALA A 209 -5.99 -29.60 -12.00
C ALA A 209 -5.48 -29.60 -13.46
N GLN A 210 -5.45 -30.78 -14.09
CA GLN A 210 -4.94 -30.96 -15.46
C GLN A 210 -5.58 -30.01 -16.47
N LYS A 211 -6.90 -29.74 -16.35
CA LYS A 211 -7.61 -28.82 -17.23
C LYS A 211 -7.10 -27.39 -17.15
N VAL A 212 -6.68 -26.93 -15.95
CA VAL A 212 -6.09 -25.60 -15.77
C VAL A 212 -4.67 -25.57 -16.35
N GLN A 213 -3.86 -26.59 -16.09
CA GLN A 213 -2.51 -26.69 -16.66
C GLN A 213 -2.52 -26.76 -18.18
N GLN A 214 -3.46 -27.54 -18.77
CA GLN A 214 -3.62 -27.60 -20.23
C GLN A 214 -4.06 -26.25 -20.79
N PHE A 215 -5.03 -25.61 -20.15
CA PHE A 215 -5.49 -24.28 -20.53
C PHE A 215 -4.35 -23.25 -20.57
N PHE A 216 -3.47 -23.25 -19.57
CA PHE A 216 -2.30 -22.36 -19.58
C PHE A 216 -1.37 -22.65 -20.75
N LYS A 217 -1.08 -23.92 -21.05
CA LYS A 217 -0.24 -24.31 -22.19
C LYS A 217 -0.85 -23.86 -23.51
N ASP A 218 -2.16 -24.08 -23.70
CA ASP A 218 -2.88 -23.74 -24.93
C ASP A 218 -2.92 -22.21 -25.17
N ASN A 219 -2.80 -21.41 -24.09
CA ASN A 219 -2.80 -19.94 -24.15
C ASN A 219 -1.41 -19.32 -23.96
N TYR A 220 -0.34 -20.10 -24.08
CA TYR A 220 1.05 -19.63 -23.96
C TYR A 220 1.39 -18.97 -22.60
N LEU A 221 0.68 -19.38 -21.54
CA LEU A 221 0.95 -18.94 -20.17
C LEU A 221 1.83 -19.97 -19.46
N HIS A 222 2.85 -19.48 -18.75
CA HIS A 222 3.78 -20.31 -18.00
C HIS A 222 3.36 -20.38 -16.53
N GLN A 223 2.72 -21.49 -16.14
CA GLN A 223 2.35 -21.72 -14.75
C GLN A 223 3.61 -22.03 -13.91
N VAL A 224 3.77 -21.31 -12.82
CA VAL A 224 4.88 -21.46 -11.87
C VAL A 224 4.30 -21.70 -10.48
N PHE A 225 4.49 -22.92 -9.98
CA PHE A 225 4.13 -23.27 -8.62
C PHE A 225 5.16 -22.76 -7.64
N THR A 226 4.72 -22.15 -6.53
CA THR A 226 5.61 -21.73 -5.46
C THR A 226 6.12 -22.95 -4.69
N HIS A 227 7.38 -22.90 -4.23
CA HIS A 227 7.92 -23.97 -3.43
C HIS A 227 7.20 -24.03 -2.07
N PRO A 228 6.99 -25.23 -1.51
CA PRO A 228 6.44 -25.36 -0.18
C PRO A 228 7.26 -24.54 0.83
N TYR A 229 6.57 -23.87 1.75
CA TYR A 229 7.18 -23.05 2.80
C TYR A 229 8.04 -21.85 2.31
N THR A 230 7.84 -21.38 1.07
CA THR A 230 8.50 -20.20 0.50
C THR A 230 7.49 -19.09 0.13
N PRO A 231 6.85 -18.46 1.12
CA PRO A 231 5.86 -17.40 0.88
C PRO A 231 6.44 -16.21 0.08
N GLN A 232 7.76 -16.05 0.08
CA GLN A 232 8.42 -14.96 -0.65
C GLN A 232 8.28 -15.06 -2.19
N GLU A 233 7.91 -16.23 -2.73
CA GLU A 233 7.72 -16.46 -4.16
C GLU A 233 6.35 -15.98 -4.68
N ASN A 234 5.36 -15.82 -3.76
CA ASN A 234 4.04 -15.24 -4.02
C ASN A 234 3.80 -13.98 -3.15
N GLY A 235 4.88 -13.28 -2.84
CA GLY A 235 4.91 -12.25 -1.80
C GLY A 235 4.09 -10.99 -2.12
N HIS A 236 3.72 -10.75 -3.37
CA HIS A 236 2.92 -9.57 -3.74
C HIS A 236 1.45 -9.78 -3.43
N VAL A 237 0.89 -10.93 -3.82
CA VAL A 237 -0.51 -11.27 -3.51
C VAL A 237 -0.69 -11.56 -2.02
N GLU A 238 0.32 -12.14 -1.34
CA GLU A 238 0.29 -12.28 0.13
C GLU A 238 0.27 -10.93 0.84
N SER A 239 1.12 -9.98 0.39
CA SER A 239 1.08 -8.60 0.90
C SER A 239 -0.27 -7.93 0.64
N PHE A 240 -0.87 -8.17 -0.53
CA PHE A 240 -2.23 -7.72 -0.84
C PHE A 240 -3.25 -8.35 0.12
N HIS A 241 -3.20 -9.66 0.35
CA HIS A 241 -4.10 -10.35 1.27
C HIS A 241 -3.96 -9.88 2.72
N ALA A 242 -2.75 -9.45 3.13
CA ALA A 242 -2.56 -8.82 4.44
C ALA A 242 -3.30 -7.47 4.53
N ILE A 243 -3.29 -6.66 3.45
CA ILE A 243 -4.05 -5.40 3.36
C ILE A 243 -5.55 -5.69 3.39
N LEU A 244 -6.01 -6.64 2.56
CA LEU A 244 -7.41 -7.06 2.52
C LEU A 244 -7.88 -7.58 3.88
N SER A 245 -7.08 -8.41 4.56
CA SER A 245 -7.39 -8.91 5.90
C SER A 245 -7.60 -7.78 6.90
N LYS A 246 -6.77 -6.73 6.80
CA LYS A 246 -6.88 -5.56 7.66
C LYS A 246 -8.14 -4.75 7.37
N ALA A 247 -8.50 -4.60 6.10
CA ALA A 247 -9.70 -3.90 5.65
C ALA A 247 -11.01 -4.63 6.04
N LEU A 248 -10.96 -5.96 6.15
CA LEU A 248 -12.10 -6.79 6.56
C LEU A 248 -12.11 -7.09 8.08
N LYS A 249 -11.05 -6.69 8.80
CA LYS A 249 -10.95 -6.92 10.25
C LYS A 249 -12.08 -6.19 10.98
N ASN A 250 -12.65 -6.84 11.97
CA ASN A 250 -13.76 -6.32 12.79
C ASN A 250 -15.11 -6.16 12.04
N THR A 251 -15.25 -6.77 10.86
CA THR A 251 -16.52 -6.80 10.13
C THR A 251 -17.05 -8.23 10.10
N THR A 252 -18.28 -8.42 10.55
CA THR A 252 -18.99 -9.69 10.41
C THR A 252 -19.88 -9.61 9.18
N PHE A 253 -19.76 -10.58 8.29
CA PHE A 253 -20.56 -10.67 7.07
C PHE A 253 -21.68 -11.68 7.26
N TRP A 254 -22.91 -11.19 7.24
CA TRP A 254 -24.08 -12.05 7.36
C TRP A 254 -24.43 -12.73 6.05
N THR A 255 -24.33 -12.03 4.93
CA THR A 255 -24.65 -12.57 3.60
C THR A 255 -23.45 -12.45 2.66
N LEU A 256 -23.43 -13.28 1.61
CA LEU A 256 -22.44 -13.19 0.54
C LEU A 256 -22.49 -11.82 -0.16
N GLY A 257 -23.70 -11.28 -0.37
CA GLY A 257 -23.90 -9.98 -1.01
C GLY A 257 -23.28 -8.81 -0.21
N GLN A 258 -23.35 -8.85 1.15
CA GLN A 258 -22.65 -7.85 1.97
C GLN A 258 -21.13 -7.92 1.78
N LEU A 259 -20.58 -9.13 1.75
CA LEU A 259 -19.15 -9.32 1.48
C LEU A 259 -18.78 -8.81 0.10
N GLU A 260 -19.58 -9.14 -0.93
CA GLU A 260 -19.36 -8.70 -2.31
C GLU A 260 -19.34 -7.17 -2.44
N GLN A 261 -20.33 -6.48 -1.87
CA GLN A 261 -20.38 -5.01 -1.84
C GLN A 261 -19.13 -4.41 -1.18
N ARG A 262 -18.71 -4.95 -0.03
CA ARG A 262 -17.49 -4.49 0.65
C ARG A 262 -16.23 -4.72 -0.18
N LEU A 263 -16.14 -5.87 -0.83
CA LEU A 263 -15.01 -6.20 -1.70
C LEU A 263 -14.96 -5.30 -2.94
N THR A 264 -16.09 -5.06 -3.60
CA THR A 264 -16.17 -4.15 -4.75
C THR A 264 -15.60 -2.78 -4.43
N LEU A 265 -16.04 -2.17 -3.32
CA LEU A 265 -15.53 -0.88 -2.86
C LEU A 265 -14.03 -0.95 -2.52
N PHE A 266 -13.59 -2.04 -1.87
CA PHE A 266 -12.19 -2.20 -1.50
C PHE A 266 -11.27 -2.32 -2.72
N TYR A 267 -11.63 -3.18 -3.69
CA TYR A 267 -10.81 -3.39 -4.90
C TYR A 267 -10.75 -2.13 -5.78
N GLU A 268 -11.86 -1.41 -5.88
CA GLU A 268 -11.91 -0.12 -6.58
C GLU A 268 -10.96 0.89 -5.92
N LYS A 269 -11.07 1.10 -4.61
CA LYS A 269 -10.17 1.97 -3.85
C LYS A 269 -8.71 1.50 -3.91
N TYR A 270 -8.49 0.19 -3.85
CA TYR A 270 -7.15 -0.38 -3.91
C TYR A 270 -6.46 -0.02 -5.23
N ASN A 271 -7.14 -0.18 -6.35
CA ASN A 271 -6.58 0.09 -7.67
C ASN A 271 -6.46 1.59 -7.99
N ASN A 272 -7.42 2.42 -7.54
CA ASN A 272 -7.54 3.81 -7.98
C ASN A 272 -7.10 4.86 -6.96
N GLU A 273 -7.09 4.52 -5.67
CA GLU A 273 -6.84 5.53 -4.64
C GLU A 273 -5.70 5.16 -3.69
N ARG A 274 -5.51 3.88 -3.38
CA ARG A 274 -4.55 3.45 -2.38
C ARG A 274 -3.10 3.59 -2.88
N LEU A 275 -2.27 4.36 -2.15
CA LEU A 275 -0.87 4.55 -2.47
C LEU A 275 -0.02 3.32 -2.14
N HIS A 276 0.81 2.89 -3.09
CA HIS A 276 1.72 1.76 -2.97
C HIS A 276 3.18 2.18 -3.02
N THR A 277 3.95 1.84 -2.00
CA THR A 277 5.39 2.11 -1.96
C THR A 277 6.12 1.45 -3.13
N GLY A 278 5.70 0.24 -3.52
CA GLY A 278 6.26 -0.50 -4.65
C GLY A 278 5.82 -0.01 -6.02
N ALA A 279 4.91 0.97 -6.11
CA ALA A 279 4.42 1.60 -7.33
C ALA A 279 4.70 3.12 -7.29
N ALA A 280 5.93 3.52 -6.98
CA ALA A 280 6.35 4.93 -6.87
C ALA A 280 5.43 5.77 -5.94
N TYR A 281 4.85 5.20 -4.90
CA TYR A 281 3.86 5.85 -4.03
C TYR A 281 2.61 6.35 -4.76
N LEU A 282 2.24 5.72 -5.87
CA LEU A 282 1.02 6.01 -6.63
C LEU A 282 -0.02 4.90 -6.43
N PRO A 283 -1.30 5.16 -6.71
CA PRO A 283 -2.30 4.12 -6.93
C PRO A 283 -1.90 3.22 -8.10
N PRO A 284 -2.21 1.91 -8.07
CA PRO A 284 -1.81 0.97 -9.11
C PRO A 284 -2.19 1.38 -10.53
N ASN A 285 -3.44 1.82 -10.77
CA ASN A 285 -3.89 2.23 -12.10
C ASN A 285 -3.15 3.49 -12.57
N GLN A 286 -3.02 4.50 -11.71
CA GLN A 286 -2.27 5.72 -12.05
C GLN A 286 -0.78 5.44 -12.32
N PHE A 287 -0.18 4.50 -11.56
CA PHE A 287 1.18 4.05 -11.84
C PHE A 287 1.27 3.43 -13.23
N TRP A 288 0.30 2.59 -13.63
CA TRP A 288 0.29 1.96 -14.95
C TRP A 288 0.15 2.99 -16.09
N GLU A 289 -0.76 3.95 -15.95
CA GLU A 289 -0.92 5.06 -16.90
C GLU A 289 0.38 5.83 -17.09
N LEU A 290 0.99 6.31 -15.98
CA LEU A 290 2.23 7.08 -16.02
C LEU A 290 3.44 6.26 -16.48
N TRP A 291 3.42 4.93 -16.28
CA TRP A 291 4.41 4.04 -16.87
C TRP A 291 4.31 4.01 -18.40
N ASN A 292 3.11 3.88 -18.93
CA ASN A 292 2.85 3.90 -20.38
C ASN A 292 3.23 5.25 -21.03
N GLU A 293 3.09 6.35 -20.27
CA GLU A 293 3.52 7.69 -20.67
C GLU A 293 5.03 7.91 -20.48
N ASN A 294 5.79 6.90 -20.06
CA ASN A 294 7.23 7.00 -19.79
C ASN A 294 7.59 8.06 -18.72
N LEU A 295 6.71 8.30 -17.76
CA LEU A 295 6.93 9.24 -16.66
C LEU A 295 7.47 8.59 -15.38
N ILE A 296 7.77 7.29 -15.41
CA ILE A 296 8.32 6.54 -14.29
C ILE A 296 9.65 5.91 -14.64
N ASP A 297 10.67 6.17 -13.81
CA ASP A 297 11.97 5.52 -13.87
C ASP A 297 11.96 4.21 -13.09
N ARG A 298 12.48 3.14 -13.71
CA ARG A 298 12.75 1.85 -13.05
C ARG A 298 14.24 1.71 -12.77
N LYS A 299 14.59 1.47 -11.51
CA LYS A 299 15.99 1.20 -11.10
C LYS A 299 16.08 -0.15 -10.42
N VAL A 300 17.14 -0.88 -10.72
CA VAL A 300 17.45 -2.17 -10.11
C VAL A 300 18.79 -2.02 -9.38
N ASP A 301 18.83 -2.31 -8.08
CA ASP A 301 20.05 -2.27 -7.29
C ASP A 301 20.89 -3.56 -7.47
N SER A 302 22.10 -3.57 -6.92
CA SER A 302 23.01 -4.73 -6.94
C SER A 302 22.42 -5.99 -6.27
N LYS A 303 21.42 -5.81 -5.40
CA LYS A 303 20.67 -6.91 -4.72
C LYS A 303 19.40 -7.31 -5.48
N LYS A 304 19.29 -6.90 -6.76
CA LYS A 304 18.11 -7.14 -7.61
C LYS A 304 16.78 -6.60 -7.01
N ARG A 305 16.83 -5.52 -6.23
CA ARG A 305 15.62 -4.84 -5.78
C ARG A 305 15.21 -3.83 -6.83
N VAL A 306 13.96 -3.92 -7.25
CA VAL A 306 13.34 -2.96 -8.17
C VAL A 306 12.77 -1.81 -7.36
N THR A 307 13.07 -0.60 -7.77
CA THR A 307 12.50 0.64 -7.24
C THR A 307 12.03 1.51 -8.37
N PHE A 308 10.89 2.16 -8.17
CA PHE A 308 10.30 3.07 -9.12
C PHE A 308 10.35 4.49 -8.59
N LYS A 309 10.59 5.45 -9.48
CA LYS A 309 10.59 6.86 -9.16
C LYS A 309 9.80 7.63 -10.21
N LEU A 310 8.88 8.46 -9.77
CA LEU A 310 8.18 9.41 -10.64
C LEU A 310 9.17 10.49 -11.13
N LYS A 311 9.16 10.80 -12.41
CA LYS A 311 9.99 11.83 -13.04
C LYS A 311 9.51 13.23 -12.72
N LEU A 312 8.23 13.38 -12.40
CA LEU A 312 7.57 14.63 -12.03
C LEU A 312 7.40 14.76 -10.52
N PRO A 313 7.36 15.96 -9.95
CA PRO A 313 6.94 16.17 -8.57
C PRO A 313 5.47 15.81 -8.36
N TYR A 314 5.12 15.17 -7.25
CA TYR A 314 3.75 14.71 -6.97
C TYR A 314 2.70 15.84 -6.98
N TYR A 315 3.05 17.06 -6.59
CA TYR A 315 2.13 18.19 -6.61
C TYR A 315 1.67 18.59 -8.04
N GLN A 316 2.42 18.23 -9.09
CA GLN A 316 1.99 18.45 -10.48
C GLN A 316 0.87 17.49 -10.89
N LEU A 317 0.70 16.39 -10.17
CA LEU A 317 -0.42 15.46 -10.34
C LEU A 317 -1.68 15.92 -9.57
N SER A 318 -1.58 16.95 -8.72
CA SER A 318 -2.68 17.44 -7.88
C SER A 318 -3.86 18.06 -8.66
N GLY A 319 -3.70 18.26 -9.98
CA GLY A 319 -4.78 18.68 -10.89
C GLY A 319 -5.74 17.57 -11.30
N ASN A 320 -5.41 16.31 -11.05
CA ASN A 320 -6.24 15.17 -11.46
C ASN A 320 -7.51 15.10 -10.61
N GLU A 321 -8.67 15.23 -11.27
CA GLU A 321 -10.00 15.31 -10.63
C GLU A 321 -10.30 14.07 -9.75
N ASN A 322 -9.77 12.91 -10.09
CA ASN A 322 -9.96 11.67 -9.35
C ASN A 322 -9.45 11.76 -7.89
N TRP A 323 -8.30 12.40 -7.66
CA TRP A 323 -7.77 12.62 -6.30
C TRP A 323 -8.56 13.65 -5.51
N ARG A 324 -9.05 14.68 -6.19
CA ARG A 324 -9.88 15.72 -5.55
C ARG A 324 -11.28 15.19 -5.21
N ALA A 325 -11.84 14.31 -6.03
CA ALA A 325 -13.12 13.65 -5.75
C ALA A 325 -13.04 12.70 -4.56
N ALA A 326 -12.03 11.80 -4.54
CA ALA A 326 -11.80 10.88 -3.42
C ALA A 326 -11.57 11.61 -2.07
N SER A 327 -10.91 12.78 -2.12
CA SER A 327 -10.70 13.60 -0.93
C SER A 327 -11.92 14.42 -0.49
N ARG A 328 -12.96 14.57 -1.32
CA ARG A 328 -14.21 15.31 -1.02
C ARG A 328 -15.33 14.42 -0.51
N CYS A 329 -15.28 13.11 -0.75
CA CYS A 329 -16.26 12.19 -0.18
C CYS A 329 -16.12 12.20 1.34
N GLU A 330 -17.13 12.77 2.02
CA GLU A 330 -17.28 12.55 3.45
C GLU A 330 -17.52 11.04 3.65
N PRO A 331 -16.85 10.41 4.63
CA PRO A 331 -17.14 9.01 4.93
C PRO A 331 -18.61 8.94 5.29
N THR A 332 -19.40 8.25 4.48
CA THR A 332 -20.80 7.94 4.81
C THR A 332 -20.75 7.16 6.11
N PRO A 333 -21.39 7.61 7.19
CA PRO A 333 -21.45 6.80 8.41
C PRO A 333 -22.10 5.48 8.01
N LEU A 334 -21.42 4.37 8.26
CA LEU A 334 -22.06 3.06 8.28
C LEU A 334 -23.14 3.18 9.37
N GLU A 335 -24.39 3.35 8.96
CA GLU A 335 -25.51 3.30 9.86
C GLU A 335 -25.43 1.96 10.59
N ALA A 336 -25.10 2.03 11.87
CA ALA A 336 -25.26 0.91 12.77
C ALA A 336 -26.75 0.60 12.76
N GLY A 337 -27.13 -0.46 12.02
CA GLY A 337 -28.50 -0.90 11.88
C GLY A 337 -29.10 -1.19 13.24
N LYS A 338 -29.70 -0.20 13.84
CA LYS A 338 -30.72 -0.39 14.88
C LYS A 338 -31.96 -0.91 14.19
N GLY A 339 -32.01 -2.21 14.00
CA GLY A 339 -33.24 -2.92 13.63
C GLY A 339 -34.29 -2.64 14.71
N ARG A 340 -35.22 -1.76 14.42
CA ARG A 340 -36.53 -1.73 15.12
C ARG A 340 -37.28 -2.97 14.66
N PHE A 341 -37.39 -3.94 15.54
CA PHE A 341 -38.44 -4.94 15.46
C PHE A 341 -39.78 -4.23 15.53
N GLN A 342 -40.51 -4.11 14.45
CA GLN A 342 -41.94 -3.92 14.47
C GLN A 342 -42.57 -5.29 14.63
N GLU A 343 -43.11 -5.53 15.82
CA GLU A 343 -44.08 -6.61 16.05
C GLU A 343 -45.29 -6.38 15.16
N VAL A 344 -45.48 -7.23 14.19
CA VAL A 344 -46.76 -7.34 13.45
C VAL A 344 -47.60 -8.33 14.20
N ASN A 345 -48.42 -7.83 15.14
CA ASN A 345 -49.56 -8.54 15.67
C ASN A 345 -50.62 -8.64 14.55
N GLY A 346 -50.69 -9.78 13.90
CA GLY A 346 -51.77 -10.15 12.98
C GLY A 346 -52.58 -11.26 13.60
N ALA A 347 -53.66 -10.92 14.25
CA ALA A 347 -54.67 -11.85 14.70
C ALA A 347 -55.32 -12.49 13.46
N VAL A 348 -55.32 -13.81 13.40
CA VAL A 348 -56.20 -14.59 12.52
C VAL A 348 -57.28 -15.19 13.40
N SER A 349 -58.51 -14.68 13.28
CA SER A 349 -59.71 -15.31 13.75
C SER A 349 -60.37 -16.09 12.60
N LEU A 350 -60.76 -17.32 12.98
CA LEU A 350 -61.59 -18.32 12.27
C LEU A 350 -60.95 -19.08 11.10
#